data_ab5133ca0985a43c296fa8e9d356395b
#
_entry.id   ab5133ca0985a43c296fa8e9d356395b
#
_cell.length_a   1.000
_cell.length_b   1.000
_cell.length_c   1.000
_cell.angle_alpha   90.00
_cell.angle_beta   90.00
_cell.angle_gamma   90.00
#
_symmetry.space_group_name_H-M   'P 1'
#
loop_
_entity.id
_entity.type
_entity.pdbx_description
1 polymer ?
#
loop_
_entity_poly.entity_id
_entity_poly.type
_entity_poly.pdbx_seq_one_letter_code
_entity_poly.pdbx_strand_id
1 'polypeptide(L)'
;MSKKKTSYPKQDIRILLLEGVSQTAIDTFKAAGYSQIEVHAKSLPEDELKLRIADAHIVGIRSRTQLTEDVLGHARRLMAVGCFCIGTNQVDVDAAELAGIPVFNAPYSNTRSVAELVIAEAIMLMRGIPQKSAECHRGGWSKSAAGSHEARGKTLGIVGYGHIG
;
A
#
# COMPACT_ATOMS: atom_id res chain seq x y z
N MET A 1 -8.16 31.86 -32.37
CA MET A 1 -8.65 31.91 -30.98
C MET A 1 -7.80 30.93 -30.11
N SER A 2 -6.96 31.45 -29.25
CA SER A 2 -6.16 30.61 -28.34
C SER A 2 -7.11 29.89 -27.36
N LYS A 3 -7.10 28.54 -27.34
CA LYS A 3 -7.84 27.77 -26.35
C LYS A 3 -7.30 28.16 -24.97
N LYS A 4 -8.11 28.79 -24.14
CA LYS A 4 -7.81 29.08 -22.75
C LYS A 4 -7.35 27.76 -22.07
N LYS A 5 -6.07 27.66 -21.67
CA LYS A 5 -5.58 26.50 -20.91
C LYS A 5 -6.33 26.49 -19.58
N THR A 6 -7.14 25.46 -19.37
CA THR A 6 -7.99 25.30 -18.16
C THR A 6 -7.38 24.41 -17.08
N SER A 7 -6.20 23.81 -17.34
CA SER A 7 -5.51 22.92 -16.42
C SER A 7 -4.04 23.28 -16.26
N TYR A 8 -3.46 22.95 -15.11
CA TYR A 8 -2.04 23.09 -14.83
C TYR A 8 -1.24 22.15 -15.78
N PRO A 9 -0.12 22.61 -16.38
CA PRO A 9 0.66 21.77 -17.29
C PRO A 9 1.24 20.55 -16.59
N LYS A 10 1.06 19.37 -17.16
CA LYS A 10 1.53 18.11 -16.54
C LYS A 10 3.04 18.07 -16.32
N GLN A 11 3.81 18.68 -17.20
CA GLN A 11 5.28 18.76 -17.06
C GLN A 11 5.73 19.61 -15.86
N ASP A 12 4.86 20.45 -15.29
CA ASP A 12 5.17 21.30 -14.15
C ASP A 12 4.68 20.68 -12.83
N ILE A 13 3.93 19.56 -12.91
CA ILE A 13 3.44 18.81 -11.74
C ILE A 13 4.57 17.97 -11.17
N ARG A 14 4.94 18.25 -9.92
CA ARG A 14 5.94 17.51 -9.16
C ARG A 14 5.27 16.37 -8.39
N ILE A 15 5.72 15.16 -8.62
CA ILE A 15 5.22 13.93 -7.97
C ILE A 15 6.30 13.38 -7.07
N LEU A 16 6.01 13.19 -5.79
CA LEU A 16 6.87 12.56 -4.79
C LEU A 16 6.32 11.17 -4.47
N LEU A 17 7.07 10.11 -4.82
CA LEU A 17 6.71 8.73 -4.55
C LEU A 17 7.67 8.13 -3.51
N LEU A 18 7.13 7.63 -2.42
CA LEU A 18 7.88 7.10 -1.29
C LEU A 18 7.67 5.58 -1.12
N GLU A 19 8.55 4.96 -0.36
CA GLU A 19 8.44 3.56 0.07
C GLU A 19 8.47 2.53 -1.05
N GLY A 20 9.20 2.82 -2.13
CA GLY A 20 9.34 1.90 -3.24
C GLY A 20 8.03 1.59 -3.94
N VAL A 21 7.24 2.62 -4.23
CA VAL A 21 6.07 2.50 -5.11
C VAL A 21 6.50 1.82 -6.42
N SER A 22 5.68 0.90 -6.90
CA SER A 22 5.96 0.02 -8.03
C SER A 22 6.40 0.79 -9.29
N GLN A 23 7.35 0.23 -10.04
CA GLN A 23 7.79 0.77 -11.33
C GLN A 23 6.62 0.98 -12.30
N THR A 24 5.60 0.08 -12.27
CA THR A 24 4.38 0.21 -13.07
C THR A 24 3.66 1.53 -12.83
N ALA A 25 3.60 2.02 -11.58
CA ALA A 25 2.98 3.30 -11.28
C ALA A 25 3.79 4.46 -11.87
N ILE A 26 5.13 4.40 -11.78
CA ILE A 26 6.03 5.40 -12.36
C ILE A 26 5.85 5.45 -13.88
N ASP A 27 5.79 4.29 -14.53
CA ASP A 27 5.61 4.18 -15.98
C ASP A 27 4.23 4.71 -16.40
N THR A 28 3.19 4.46 -15.60
CA THR A 28 1.85 5.01 -15.80
C THR A 28 1.84 6.54 -15.75
N PHE A 29 2.51 7.14 -14.77
CA PHE A 29 2.64 8.60 -14.70
C PHE A 29 3.40 9.16 -15.91
N LYS A 30 4.51 8.52 -16.28
CA LYS A 30 5.29 8.93 -17.46
C LYS A 30 4.47 8.83 -18.75
N ALA A 31 3.76 7.73 -18.95
CA ALA A 31 2.88 7.53 -20.11
C ALA A 31 1.73 8.57 -20.16
N ALA A 32 1.27 9.02 -18.98
CA ALA A 32 0.27 10.08 -18.87
C ALA A 32 0.84 11.50 -19.12
N GLY A 33 2.16 11.64 -19.31
CA GLY A 33 2.83 12.90 -19.64
C GLY A 33 3.40 13.67 -18.44
N TYR A 34 3.50 13.03 -17.27
CA TYR A 34 4.19 13.60 -16.12
C TYR A 34 5.71 13.32 -16.21
N SER A 35 6.54 14.34 -16.01
CA SER A 35 8.00 14.23 -16.16
C SER A 35 8.78 14.49 -14.87
N GLN A 36 8.19 15.22 -13.91
CA GLN A 36 8.84 15.54 -12.65
C GLN A 36 8.42 14.52 -11.56
N ILE A 37 9.07 13.36 -11.55
CA ILE A 37 8.77 12.27 -10.61
C ILE A 37 10.01 11.99 -9.78
N GLU A 38 9.94 12.31 -8.49
CA GLU A 38 10.95 11.98 -7.50
C GLU A 38 10.55 10.68 -6.80
N VAL A 39 11.47 9.72 -6.68
CA VAL A 39 11.18 8.38 -6.14
C VAL A 39 12.17 8.04 -5.05
N HIS A 40 11.66 7.59 -3.90
CA HIS A 40 12.44 7.09 -2.78
C HIS A 40 12.06 5.64 -2.47
N ALA A 41 13.07 4.80 -2.27
CA ALA A 41 12.87 3.38 -1.94
C ALA A 41 12.34 3.16 -0.51
N LYS A 42 12.49 4.16 0.37
CA LYS A 42 12.07 4.11 1.78
C LYS A 42 11.18 5.31 2.11
N SER A 43 10.57 5.28 3.29
CA SER A 43 10.02 6.49 3.92
C SER A 43 11.14 7.48 4.24
N LEU A 44 10.84 8.76 4.21
CA LEU A 44 11.75 9.83 4.61
C LEU A 44 11.59 10.12 6.12
N PRO A 45 12.66 10.59 6.78
CA PRO A 45 12.54 11.24 8.07
C PRO A 45 11.57 12.43 7.99
N GLU A 46 10.88 12.72 9.09
CA GLU A 46 9.80 13.72 9.09
C GLU A 46 10.26 15.11 8.63
N ASP A 47 11.42 15.58 9.11
CA ASP A 47 11.96 16.88 8.72
C ASP A 47 12.28 16.95 7.22
N GLU A 48 12.82 15.88 6.65
CA GLU A 48 13.07 15.79 5.21
C GLU A 48 11.76 15.73 4.43
N LEU A 49 10.77 14.97 4.93
CA LEU A 49 9.44 14.88 4.34
C LEU A 49 8.77 16.26 4.27
N LYS A 50 8.81 17.04 5.35
CA LYS A 50 8.28 18.42 5.39
C LYS A 50 8.90 19.32 4.33
N LEU A 51 10.21 19.18 4.11
CA LEU A 51 10.91 19.95 3.07
C LEU A 51 10.48 19.53 1.65
N ARG A 52 10.35 18.21 1.40
CA ARG A 52 10.02 17.69 0.07
C ARG A 52 8.55 17.91 -0.30
N ILE A 53 7.64 17.73 0.68
CA ILE A 53 6.21 17.88 0.45
C ILE A 53 5.81 19.34 0.15
N ALA A 54 6.59 20.30 0.61
CA ALA A 54 6.30 21.73 0.44
C ALA A 54 6.11 22.14 -1.03
N ASP A 55 6.82 21.51 -1.94
CA ASP A 55 6.78 21.78 -3.38
C ASP A 55 6.10 20.67 -4.21
N ALA A 56 5.72 19.56 -3.58
CA ALA A 56 5.04 18.45 -4.24
C ALA A 56 3.59 18.81 -4.57
N HIS A 57 3.13 18.37 -5.74
CA HIS A 57 1.73 18.48 -6.17
C HIS A 57 0.96 17.19 -5.96
N ILE A 58 1.64 16.06 -6.07
CA ILE A 58 1.09 14.73 -5.80
C ILE A 58 2.09 13.99 -4.91
N VAL A 59 1.59 13.37 -3.84
CA VAL A 59 2.39 12.50 -2.97
C VAL A 59 1.83 11.09 -3.04
N GLY A 60 2.69 10.12 -3.32
CA GLY A 60 2.38 8.70 -3.26
C GLY A 60 3.12 8.02 -2.12
N ILE A 61 2.39 7.40 -1.21
CA ILE A 61 2.93 6.69 -0.04
C ILE A 61 2.42 5.25 0.02
N ARG A 62 2.98 4.45 0.91
CA ARG A 62 2.43 3.16 1.28
C ARG A 62 2.00 3.17 2.74
N SER A 63 2.51 2.28 3.58
CA SER A 63 1.99 2.06 4.93
C SER A 63 2.84 2.64 6.07
N ARG A 64 4.00 3.22 5.76
CA ARG A 64 4.98 3.66 6.79
C ARG A 64 5.04 5.17 6.97
N THR A 65 5.00 5.91 5.87
CA THR A 65 5.05 7.38 5.89
C THR A 65 3.80 7.92 6.57
N GLN A 66 3.99 8.77 7.58
CA GLN A 66 2.88 9.42 8.27
C GLN A 66 2.69 10.82 7.71
N LEU A 67 1.52 11.10 7.15
CA LEU A 67 1.08 12.42 6.74
C LEU A 67 0.17 13.00 7.84
N THR A 68 0.81 13.45 8.91
CA THR A 68 0.14 14.09 10.04
C THR A 68 -0.35 15.50 9.67
N GLU A 69 -1.20 16.09 10.49
CA GLU A 69 -1.62 17.51 10.36
C GLU A 69 -0.42 18.45 10.19
N ASP A 70 0.62 18.25 11.00
CA ASP A 70 1.84 19.06 10.92
C ASP A 70 2.58 18.89 9.58
N VAL A 71 2.73 17.66 9.08
CA VAL A 71 3.34 17.39 7.76
C VAL A 71 2.49 18.00 6.65
N LEU A 72 1.18 17.82 6.68
CA LEU A 72 0.24 18.40 5.70
C LEU A 72 0.23 19.92 5.74
N GLY A 73 0.43 20.51 6.92
CA GLY A 73 0.58 21.97 7.07
C GLY A 73 1.76 22.59 6.30
N HIS A 74 2.77 21.77 5.95
CA HIS A 74 3.89 22.20 5.10
C HIS A 74 3.60 22.03 3.59
N ALA A 75 2.55 21.31 3.21
CA ALA A 75 2.23 20.94 1.83
C ALA A 75 1.54 22.08 1.06
N ARG A 76 2.29 23.10 0.67
CA ARG A 76 1.77 24.35 0.08
C ARG A 76 1.12 24.20 -1.29
N ARG A 77 1.42 23.13 -2.02
CA ARG A 77 1.01 22.90 -3.42
C ARG A 77 0.32 21.57 -3.64
N LEU A 78 0.12 20.81 -2.56
CA LEU A 78 -0.39 19.46 -2.66
C LEU A 78 -1.83 19.44 -3.19
N MET A 79 -2.03 18.71 -4.26
CA MET A 79 -3.31 18.58 -4.97
C MET A 79 -3.97 17.23 -4.68
N ALA A 80 -3.19 16.20 -4.36
CA ALA A 80 -3.70 14.87 -4.06
C ALA A 80 -2.67 14.01 -3.31
N VAL A 81 -3.17 13.09 -2.49
CA VAL A 81 -2.41 12.00 -1.86
C VAL A 81 -2.89 10.67 -2.43
N GLY A 82 -1.95 9.81 -2.85
CA GLY A 82 -2.20 8.43 -3.24
C GLY A 82 -1.62 7.46 -2.23
N CYS A 83 -2.46 6.71 -1.53
CA CYS A 83 -2.06 5.59 -0.70
C CYS A 83 -2.00 4.32 -1.56
N PHE A 84 -0.79 3.88 -1.94
CA PHE A 84 -0.56 2.64 -2.69
C PHE A 84 -0.69 1.41 -1.77
N CYS A 85 -1.76 1.37 -1.00
CA CYS A 85 -2.13 0.36 -0.02
C CYS A 85 -3.64 0.42 0.25
N ILE A 86 -4.13 -0.46 1.12
CA ILE A 86 -5.56 -0.55 1.43
C ILE A 86 -5.98 0.53 2.43
N GLY A 87 -5.21 0.69 3.52
CA GLY A 87 -5.54 1.62 4.60
C GLY A 87 -5.16 3.06 4.29
N THR A 88 -5.81 3.99 4.97
CA THR A 88 -5.49 5.42 4.98
C THR A 88 -5.11 5.91 6.38
N ASN A 89 -4.94 5.01 7.35
CA ASN A 89 -4.65 5.31 8.74
C ASN A 89 -3.31 6.03 8.98
N GLN A 90 -2.44 6.07 7.98
CA GLN A 90 -1.18 6.80 7.96
C GLN A 90 -1.34 8.25 7.46
N VAL A 91 -2.54 8.66 7.09
CA VAL A 91 -2.87 10.04 6.68
C VAL A 91 -3.88 10.60 7.65
N ASP A 92 -3.62 11.80 8.14
CA ASP A 92 -4.62 12.60 8.85
C ASP A 92 -5.65 13.08 7.82
N VAL A 93 -6.73 12.30 7.71
CA VAL A 93 -7.76 12.52 6.68
C VAL A 93 -8.56 13.79 6.98
N ASP A 94 -8.77 14.10 8.26
CA ASP A 94 -9.51 15.30 8.68
C ASP A 94 -8.70 16.57 8.33
N ALA A 95 -7.40 16.55 8.59
CA ALA A 95 -6.50 17.65 8.19
C ALA A 95 -6.40 17.79 6.66
N ALA A 96 -6.36 16.66 5.92
CA ALA A 96 -6.36 16.67 4.47
C ALA A 96 -7.67 17.25 3.91
N GLU A 97 -8.83 16.89 4.48
CA GLU A 97 -10.14 17.43 4.11
C GLU A 97 -10.22 18.93 4.32
N LEU A 98 -9.79 19.42 5.50
CA LEU A 98 -9.75 20.84 5.80
C LEU A 98 -8.84 21.63 4.85
N ALA A 99 -7.75 21.00 4.39
CA ALA A 99 -6.84 21.59 3.41
C ALA A 99 -7.33 21.43 1.96
N GLY A 100 -8.46 20.75 1.72
CA GLY A 100 -9.01 20.47 0.38
C GLY A 100 -8.17 19.49 -0.42
N ILE A 101 -7.42 18.60 0.23
CA ILE A 101 -6.52 17.62 -0.39
C ILE A 101 -7.22 16.25 -0.44
N PRO A 102 -7.65 15.76 -1.62
CA PRO A 102 -8.24 14.45 -1.74
C PRO A 102 -7.20 13.34 -1.48
N VAL A 103 -7.62 12.30 -0.74
CA VAL A 103 -6.83 11.12 -0.41
C VAL A 103 -7.44 9.92 -1.12
N PHE A 104 -6.64 9.26 -1.95
CA PHE A 104 -7.02 8.06 -2.71
C PHE A 104 -6.28 6.84 -2.15
N ASN A 105 -6.94 5.69 -2.14
CA ASN A 105 -6.35 4.42 -1.77
C ASN A 105 -6.67 3.31 -2.77
N ALA A 106 -6.12 2.12 -2.56
CA ALA A 106 -6.36 0.94 -3.38
C ALA A 106 -7.03 -0.18 -2.56
N PRO A 107 -8.33 -0.02 -2.18
CA PRO A 107 -8.97 -0.84 -1.15
C PRO A 107 -9.14 -2.30 -1.53
N TYR A 108 -9.04 -2.65 -2.82
CA TYR A 108 -9.32 -4.01 -3.32
C TYR A 108 -8.08 -4.69 -3.94
N SER A 109 -6.91 -4.06 -3.90
CA SER A 109 -5.74 -4.50 -4.67
C SER A 109 -5.18 -5.87 -4.29
N ASN A 110 -5.38 -6.34 -3.06
CA ASN A 110 -4.88 -7.61 -2.56
C ASN A 110 -5.96 -8.54 -2.01
N THR A 111 -7.23 -8.23 -2.19
CA THR A 111 -8.37 -9.01 -1.65
C THR A 111 -8.23 -10.50 -1.97
N ARG A 112 -8.04 -10.82 -3.24
CA ARG A 112 -7.92 -12.20 -3.69
C ARG A 112 -6.65 -12.89 -3.17
N SER A 113 -5.53 -12.19 -3.21
CA SER A 113 -4.24 -12.74 -2.74
C SER A 113 -4.29 -13.12 -1.26
N VAL A 114 -4.94 -12.30 -0.43
CA VAL A 114 -5.08 -12.58 1.01
C VAL A 114 -6.06 -13.73 1.23
N ALA A 115 -7.18 -13.77 0.53
CA ALA A 115 -8.15 -14.87 0.65
C ALA A 115 -7.52 -16.22 0.27
N GLU A 116 -6.79 -16.28 -0.85
CA GLU A 116 -6.07 -17.49 -1.28
C GLU A 116 -5.02 -17.93 -0.26
N LEU A 117 -4.26 -16.98 0.30
CA LEU A 117 -3.26 -17.26 1.32
C LEU A 117 -3.89 -17.84 2.60
N VAL A 118 -4.97 -17.25 3.09
CA VAL A 118 -5.69 -17.73 4.29
C VAL A 118 -6.18 -19.16 4.11
N ILE A 119 -6.74 -19.50 2.96
CA ILE A 119 -7.17 -20.87 2.67
C ILE A 119 -5.98 -21.84 2.66
N ALA A 120 -4.89 -21.44 2.00
CA ALA A 120 -3.66 -22.24 1.96
C ALA A 120 -3.09 -22.47 3.36
N GLU A 121 -2.99 -21.40 4.18
CA GLU A 121 -2.49 -21.48 5.55
C GLU A 121 -3.37 -22.36 6.45
N ALA A 122 -4.69 -22.25 6.35
CA ALA A 122 -5.61 -23.10 7.09
C ALA A 122 -5.36 -24.59 6.79
N ILE A 123 -5.19 -24.97 5.50
CA ILE A 123 -4.86 -26.33 5.12
C ILE A 123 -3.47 -26.73 5.62
N MET A 124 -2.48 -25.88 5.48
CA MET A 124 -1.10 -26.13 5.94
C MET A 124 -1.04 -26.39 7.44
N LEU A 125 -1.76 -25.59 8.24
CA LEU A 125 -1.84 -25.75 9.69
C LEU A 125 -2.52 -27.06 10.08
N MET A 126 -3.65 -27.39 9.45
CA MET A 126 -4.35 -28.66 9.70
C MET A 126 -3.52 -29.89 9.35
N ARG A 127 -2.60 -29.79 8.42
CA ARG A 127 -1.69 -30.87 8.00
C ARG A 127 -0.35 -30.85 8.72
N GLY A 128 -0.10 -29.85 9.59
CA GLY A 128 1.16 -29.68 10.31
C GLY A 128 2.37 -29.44 9.39
N ILE A 129 2.14 -28.82 8.21
CA ILE A 129 3.19 -28.63 7.19
C ILE A 129 4.32 -27.72 7.69
N PRO A 130 4.07 -26.59 8.38
CA PRO A 130 5.15 -25.72 8.87
C PRO A 130 6.13 -26.44 9.79
N GLN A 131 5.61 -27.26 10.71
CA GLN A 131 6.42 -28.02 11.67
C GLN A 131 7.25 -29.09 10.96
N LYS A 132 6.63 -29.83 10.05
CA LYS A 132 7.31 -30.88 9.25
C LYS A 132 8.36 -30.29 8.33
N SER A 133 8.08 -29.16 7.69
CA SER A 133 9.05 -28.43 6.87
C SER A 133 10.26 -28.00 7.70
N ALA A 134 10.02 -27.39 8.87
CA ALA A 134 11.11 -26.99 9.77
C ALA A 134 11.93 -28.16 10.27
N GLU A 135 11.31 -29.32 10.53
CA GLU A 135 11.99 -30.56 10.92
C GLU A 135 12.90 -31.05 9.79
N CYS A 136 12.39 -31.12 8.55
CA CYS A 136 13.17 -31.52 7.39
C CYS A 136 14.39 -30.62 7.16
N HIS A 137 14.25 -29.29 7.32
CA HIS A 137 15.35 -28.34 7.17
C HIS A 137 16.45 -28.54 8.24
N ARG A 138 16.11 -29.15 9.37
CA ARG A 138 17.09 -29.54 10.42
C ARG A 138 17.66 -30.95 10.25
N GLY A 139 17.37 -31.61 9.10
CA GLY A 139 17.83 -32.96 8.80
C GLY A 139 16.99 -34.08 9.46
N GLY A 140 15.86 -33.72 10.09
CA GLY A 140 14.91 -34.70 10.64
C GLY A 140 13.93 -35.22 9.58
N TRP A 141 13.32 -36.36 9.87
CA TRP A 141 12.28 -36.94 9.02
C TRP A 141 11.24 -37.67 9.87
N SER A 142 10.00 -37.15 9.88
CA SER A 142 8.88 -37.76 10.58
C SER A 142 7.77 -38.17 9.61
N LYS A 143 7.70 -39.46 9.31
CA LYS A 143 6.63 -40.03 8.50
C LYS A 143 5.44 -40.41 9.38
N SER A 144 4.76 -39.41 9.94
CA SER A 144 3.59 -39.61 10.80
C SER A 144 2.42 -38.74 10.34
N ALA A 145 1.21 -39.31 10.35
CA ALA A 145 -0.03 -38.58 10.16
C ALA A 145 -0.69 -38.15 11.49
N ALA A 146 -0.05 -38.44 12.64
CA ALA A 146 -0.58 -38.04 13.95
C ALA A 146 -0.77 -36.53 14.03
N GLY A 147 -1.96 -36.10 14.47
CA GLY A 147 -2.33 -34.69 14.55
C GLY A 147 -2.62 -33.99 13.22
N SER A 148 -2.57 -34.71 12.09
CA SER A 148 -2.94 -34.15 10.79
C SER A 148 -4.43 -34.41 10.49
N HIS A 149 -5.12 -33.38 10.00
CA HIS A 149 -6.54 -33.43 9.67
C HIS A 149 -6.78 -33.01 8.22
N GLU A 150 -7.80 -33.60 7.60
CA GLU A 150 -8.30 -33.12 6.29
C GLU A 150 -9.21 -31.91 6.48
N ALA A 151 -9.22 -30.98 5.53
CA ALA A 151 -10.12 -29.85 5.53
C ALA A 151 -11.57 -30.25 5.23
N ARG A 152 -11.75 -31.39 4.55
CA ARG A 152 -13.06 -31.90 4.18
C ARG A 152 -13.95 -32.09 5.41
N GLY A 153 -15.17 -31.52 5.34
CA GLY A 153 -16.14 -31.59 6.42
C GLY A 153 -15.83 -30.73 7.67
N LYS A 154 -14.82 -29.88 7.59
CA LYS A 154 -14.50 -28.91 8.64
C LYS A 154 -15.21 -27.57 8.38
N THR A 155 -15.43 -26.84 9.46
CA THR A 155 -16.00 -25.49 9.41
C THR A 155 -14.89 -24.47 9.67
N LEU A 156 -14.73 -23.49 8.78
CA LEU A 156 -13.88 -22.33 8.97
C LEU A 156 -14.70 -21.18 9.55
N GLY A 157 -14.34 -20.74 10.76
CA GLY A 157 -14.90 -19.53 11.35
C GLY A 157 -14.15 -18.30 10.88
N ILE A 158 -14.87 -17.28 10.42
CA ILE A 158 -14.28 -16.01 9.98
C ILE A 158 -14.70 -14.92 10.96
N VAL A 159 -13.72 -14.22 11.53
CA VAL A 159 -13.94 -13.04 12.36
C VAL A 159 -13.68 -11.80 11.51
N GLY A 160 -14.76 -11.08 11.17
CA GLY A 160 -14.72 -9.98 10.19
C GLY A 160 -15.05 -10.48 8.78
N TYR A 161 -16.18 -10.02 8.24
CA TYR A 161 -16.68 -10.43 6.92
C TYR A 161 -16.80 -9.19 6.01
N GLY A 162 -15.65 -8.74 5.52
CA GLY A 162 -15.53 -7.64 4.58
C GLY A 162 -15.19 -8.13 3.17
N HIS A 163 -14.37 -7.39 2.42
CA HIS A 163 -14.01 -7.74 1.04
C HIS A 163 -13.08 -8.95 0.90
N ILE A 164 -12.42 -9.37 1.98
CA ILE A 164 -11.53 -10.55 2.01
C ILE A 164 -12.29 -11.79 2.48
N GLY A 165 -13.26 -11.62 3.37
CA GLY A 165 -14.07 -12.68 3.96
C GLY A 165 -15.06 -13.41 3.05
#